data_0ed505d79b34880055463058981db1aa
#
_entry.id   0ed505d79b34880055463058981db1aa
#
_cell.length_a   1.000
_cell.length_b   1.000
_cell.length_c   1.000
_cell.angle_alpha   90.00
_cell.angle_beta   90.00
_cell.angle_gamma   90.00
#
_symmetry.space_group_name_H-M   'P 1'
#
loop_
_entity.id
_entity.type
_entity.pdbx_description
1 polymer ?
#
loop_
_entity_poly.entity_id
_entity_poly.type
_entity_poly.pdbx_seq_one_letter_code
_entity_poly.pdbx_strand_id
1 'polypeptide(L)'
;MNLESPIDIQAVIGAVKKHRDLLVTLRSQEAGDILQHFTGISGVKDSITLGRTTLAKVSHKYTGKIIAHVSNGKVVPRTLKVYPCVMEMDDEPERYRRTYITEVDGGLDPNKHPFEIWLINYGIKCASQELHDVLLVAKYDADEEKTSLDTSFDGLLTIVDTEKTAGEISTAKGNMHATGVFTRADIGEKLLAMGRKMPQMFRRAGGIMCLSEDLGEMYDDWLDDQGTLVTGTGAETAGQKFLRQTNGKCEIVRLSGMPEGSQFVMITTKENAVYGYDAPSDFSSMRPFNAGNPYQFTAAGKYVFGWQFVTLDKSEFLCNDQPVTPAT
;
A
#
# COMPACT_ATOMS: atom_id res chain seq x y z
N MET A 1 -15.12 3.51 -42.33
CA MET A 1 -15.49 3.92 -40.96
C MET A 1 -15.22 5.41 -40.88
N ASN A 2 -16.26 6.27 -40.75
CA ASN A 2 -16.07 7.72 -40.68
C ASN A 2 -15.47 8.07 -39.32
N LEU A 3 -14.21 8.50 -39.34
CA LEU A 3 -13.42 8.82 -38.15
C LEU A 3 -13.60 10.27 -37.65
N GLU A 4 -14.60 10.97 -38.14
CA GLU A 4 -14.78 12.42 -37.89
C GLU A 4 -15.99 12.78 -37.00
N SER A 5 -16.57 11.83 -36.28
CA SER A 5 -17.65 12.20 -35.36
C SER A 5 -17.06 12.74 -34.05
N PRO A 6 -17.48 13.95 -33.62
CA PRO A 6 -17.14 14.43 -32.29
C PRO A 6 -17.63 13.43 -31.25
N ILE A 7 -16.86 13.23 -30.18
CA ILE A 7 -17.23 12.32 -29.10
C ILE A 7 -18.56 12.76 -28.49
N ASP A 8 -19.56 11.90 -28.56
CA ASP A 8 -20.85 12.13 -27.90
C ASP A 8 -20.71 11.85 -26.39
N ILE A 9 -20.61 12.89 -25.61
CA ILE A 9 -20.47 12.82 -24.14
C ILE A 9 -21.64 12.05 -23.52
N GLN A 10 -22.86 12.13 -24.10
CA GLN A 10 -24.01 11.38 -23.59
C GLN A 10 -23.85 9.87 -23.84
N ALA A 11 -23.27 9.51 -24.97
CA ALA A 11 -22.93 8.10 -25.25
C ALA A 11 -21.86 7.59 -24.30
N VAL A 12 -20.82 8.40 -23.98
CA VAL A 12 -19.78 8.07 -23.00
C VAL A 12 -20.38 7.87 -21.59
N ILE A 13 -21.22 8.78 -21.13
CA ILE A 13 -21.92 8.66 -19.83
C ILE A 13 -22.77 7.38 -19.79
N GLY A 14 -23.46 7.05 -20.87
CA GLY A 14 -24.25 5.82 -21.00
C GLY A 14 -23.36 4.57 -20.95
N ALA A 15 -22.24 4.59 -21.66
CA ALA A 15 -21.27 3.51 -21.70
C ALA A 15 -20.60 3.26 -20.33
N VAL A 16 -20.16 4.31 -19.66
CA VAL A 16 -19.57 4.23 -18.30
C VAL A 16 -20.55 3.62 -17.30
N LYS A 17 -21.83 4.03 -17.33
CA LYS A 17 -22.86 3.43 -16.47
C LYS A 17 -23.06 1.95 -16.73
N LYS A 18 -22.99 1.53 -18.00
CA LYS A 18 -23.21 0.14 -18.43
C LYS A 18 -22.03 -0.77 -18.09
N HIS A 19 -20.80 -0.25 -18.07
CA HIS A 19 -19.57 -1.02 -17.91
C HIS A 19 -18.84 -0.71 -16.58
N ARG A 20 -19.58 -0.25 -15.58
CA ARG A 20 -19.03 0.14 -14.27
C ARG A 20 -18.23 -0.97 -13.60
N ASP A 21 -18.71 -2.22 -13.70
CA ASP A 21 -18.03 -3.36 -13.07
C ASP A 21 -16.67 -3.65 -13.73
N LEU A 22 -16.56 -3.44 -15.05
CA LEU A 22 -15.30 -3.58 -15.78
C LEU A 22 -14.28 -2.51 -15.35
N LEU A 23 -14.73 -1.26 -15.17
CA LEU A 23 -13.90 -0.18 -14.67
C LEU A 23 -13.33 -0.47 -13.27
N VAL A 24 -14.15 -1.02 -12.38
CA VAL A 24 -13.73 -1.41 -11.02
C VAL A 24 -12.67 -2.51 -11.07
N THR A 25 -12.84 -3.51 -11.93
CA THR A 25 -11.92 -4.66 -12.03
C THR A 25 -10.52 -4.25 -12.51
N LEU A 26 -10.45 -3.35 -13.49
CA LEU A 26 -9.17 -2.93 -14.06
C LEU A 26 -8.30 -2.14 -13.06
N ARG A 27 -8.91 -1.36 -12.20
CA ARG A 27 -8.16 -0.55 -11.22
C ARG A 27 -7.63 -1.36 -10.04
N SER A 28 -8.32 -2.39 -9.61
CA SER A 28 -7.93 -3.18 -8.43
C SER A 28 -6.61 -3.94 -8.62
N GLN A 29 -6.05 -3.98 -9.81
CA GLN A 29 -4.85 -4.77 -10.13
C GLN A 29 -3.52 -4.03 -9.91
N GLU A 30 -3.44 -2.72 -10.00
CA GLU A 30 -2.15 -1.98 -9.97
C GLU A 30 -1.80 -1.36 -8.60
N ALA A 31 -2.67 -0.60 -7.97
CA ALA A 31 -2.48 -0.21 -6.56
C ALA A 31 -2.76 -1.39 -5.59
N GLY A 32 -3.44 -2.42 -6.09
CA GLY A 32 -3.79 -3.63 -5.36
C GLY A 32 -2.59 -4.43 -4.88
N ASP A 33 -1.47 -4.40 -5.58
CA ASP A 33 -0.28 -5.20 -5.24
C ASP A 33 0.31 -4.81 -3.87
N ILE A 34 0.27 -3.54 -3.52
CA ILE A 34 0.67 -3.08 -2.18
C ILE A 34 -0.47 -3.25 -1.19
N LEU A 35 -1.69 -2.81 -1.54
CA LEU A 35 -2.83 -2.75 -0.64
C LEU A 35 -3.32 -4.13 -0.17
N GLN A 36 -3.14 -5.19 -0.97
CA GLN A 36 -3.52 -6.57 -0.59
C GLN A 36 -2.80 -7.10 0.67
N HIS A 37 -1.61 -6.54 0.97
CA HIS A 37 -0.82 -6.93 2.13
C HIS A 37 -1.24 -6.24 3.42
N PHE A 38 -2.18 -5.29 3.35
CA PHE A 38 -2.64 -4.46 4.46
C PHE A 38 -4.17 -4.51 4.60
N THR A 39 -4.69 -3.92 5.67
CA THR A 39 -6.14 -3.96 5.92
C THR A 39 -6.80 -2.64 5.55
N GLY A 40 -7.80 -2.70 4.67
CA GLY A 40 -8.61 -1.54 4.29
C GLY A 40 -9.80 -1.33 5.20
N ILE A 41 -10.05 -0.08 5.60
CA ILE A 41 -11.22 0.36 6.35
C ILE A 41 -12.08 1.23 5.46
N SER A 42 -13.26 0.74 5.11
CA SER A 42 -14.23 1.46 4.27
C SER A 42 -15.13 2.38 5.09
N GLY A 43 -15.72 3.37 4.43
CA GLY A 43 -16.68 4.30 5.04
C GLY A 43 -16.03 5.42 5.86
N VAL A 44 -14.72 5.65 5.71
CA VAL A 44 -14.01 6.73 6.37
C VAL A 44 -14.10 7.98 5.50
N LYS A 45 -14.79 9.02 6.00
CA LYS A 45 -15.01 10.27 5.23
C LYS A 45 -14.05 11.39 5.62
N ASP A 46 -13.56 11.39 6.84
CA ASP A 46 -12.62 12.38 7.38
C ASP A 46 -11.59 11.70 8.27
N SER A 47 -12.03 11.18 9.42
CA SER A 47 -11.14 10.53 10.36
C SER A 47 -11.84 9.47 11.20
N ILE A 48 -11.07 8.45 11.62
CA ILE A 48 -11.52 7.43 12.55
C ILE A 48 -10.45 7.19 13.61
N THR A 49 -10.87 7.04 14.86
CA THR A 49 -9.96 6.71 15.95
C THR A 49 -9.74 5.20 16.00
N LEU A 50 -8.50 4.80 15.81
CA LEU A 50 -8.01 3.44 15.99
C LEU A 50 -7.47 3.30 17.40
N GLY A 51 -7.58 2.12 17.99
CA GLY A 51 -7.00 1.90 19.31
C GLY A 51 -6.93 0.42 19.64
N ARG A 52 -5.81 0.04 20.21
CA ARG A 52 -5.65 -1.29 20.79
C ARG A 52 -5.76 -1.20 22.29
N THR A 53 -6.66 -2.00 22.84
CA THR A 53 -6.79 -2.13 24.29
C THR A 53 -5.94 -3.29 24.77
N THR A 54 -4.98 -3.03 25.66
CA THR A 54 -4.22 -4.07 26.33
C THR A 54 -4.71 -4.17 27.77
N LEU A 55 -5.10 -5.39 28.16
CA LEU A 55 -5.48 -5.69 29.54
C LEU A 55 -4.33 -6.46 30.20
N ALA A 56 -3.83 -5.97 31.33
CA ALA A 56 -2.83 -6.65 32.11
C ALA A 56 -3.48 -7.53 33.18
N LYS A 57 -3.06 -8.79 33.23
CA LYS A 57 -3.34 -9.76 34.32
C LYS A 57 -4.76 -9.76 34.89
N VAL A 58 -5.70 -10.25 34.09
CA VAL A 58 -7.10 -10.42 34.52
C VAL A 58 -7.28 -11.63 35.45
N SER A 59 -6.43 -12.66 35.30
CA SER A 59 -6.54 -13.89 36.07
C SER A 59 -5.52 -13.93 37.22
N HIS A 60 -5.98 -14.37 38.39
CA HIS A 60 -5.16 -14.55 39.59
C HIS A 60 -5.58 -15.81 40.34
N LYS A 61 -4.75 -16.25 41.27
CA LYS A 61 -5.06 -17.43 42.14
C LYS A 61 -6.30 -17.10 42.99
N TYR A 62 -7.22 -18.04 43.06
CA TYR A 62 -8.36 -17.96 43.97
C TYR A 62 -7.88 -17.96 45.45
N THR A 63 -8.21 -16.92 46.19
CA THR A 63 -7.83 -16.73 47.59
C THR A 63 -9.03 -16.64 48.54
N GLY A 64 -10.25 -16.90 48.05
CA GLY A 64 -11.50 -16.77 48.84
C GLY A 64 -11.90 -15.30 49.08
N LYS A 65 -11.17 -14.32 48.58
CA LYS A 65 -11.46 -12.89 48.73
C LYS A 65 -11.53 -12.22 47.36
N ILE A 66 -12.41 -11.26 47.22
CA ILE A 66 -12.43 -10.37 46.06
C ILE A 66 -11.23 -9.45 46.18
N ILE A 67 -10.30 -9.58 45.24
CA ILE A 67 -9.15 -8.68 45.15
C ILE A 67 -9.61 -7.49 44.30
N ALA A 68 -9.53 -6.28 44.85
CA ALA A 68 -9.76 -5.06 44.08
C ALA A 68 -8.69 -4.96 42.97
N HIS A 69 -9.12 -5.15 41.74
CA HIS A 69 -8.24 -5.00 40.58
C HIS A 69 -8.07 -3.51 40.25
N VAL A 70 -6.85 -3.07 40.23
CA VAL A 70 -6.50 -1.86 39.50
C VAL A 70 -6.64 -2.18 38.03
N SER A 71 -7.58 -1.56 37.34
CA SER A 71 -7.73 -1.68 35.89
C SER A 71 -6.47 -1.14 35.22
N ASN A 72 -5.59 -2.03 34.81
CA ASN A 72 -4.36 -1.70 34.11
C ASN A 72 -4.57 -1.73 32.59
N GLY A 73 -5.78 -1.52 32.11
CA GLY A 73 -6.07 -1.37 30.68
C GLY A 73 -5.43 -0.07 30.16
N LYS A 74 -4.52 -0.19 29.19
CA LYS A 74 -3.99 0.95 28.46
C LYS A 74 -4.57 0.95 27.07
N VAL A 75 -5.20 2.04 26.70
CA VAL A 75 -5.62 2.32 25.33
C VAL A 75 -4.77 3.46 24.82
N VAL A 76 -4.06 3.25 23.73
CA VAL A 76 -3.32 4.30 23.03
C VAL A 76 -4.09 4.57 21.74
N PRO A 77 -4.89 5.62 21.70
CA PRO A 77 -5.63 5.96 20.48
C PRO A 77 -4.69 6.53 19.42
N ARG A 78 -4.90 6.15 18.18
CA ARG A 78 -4.27 6.74 16.99
C ARG A 78 -5.37 7.12 16.02
N THR A 79 -5.23 8.23 15.34
CA THR A 79 -6.25 8.74 14.42
C THR A 79 -5.81 8.44 12.99
N LEU A 80 -6.60 7.62 12.30
CA LEU A 80 -6.51 7.48 10.86
C LEU A 80 -7.27 8.65 10.24
N LYS A 81 -6.56 9.52 9.56
CA LYS A 81 -7.13 10.63 8.81
C LYS A 81 -7.03 10.33 7.33
N VAL A 82 -8.11 10.59 6.59
CA VAL A 82 -8.14 10.46 5.14
C VAL A 82 -8.20 11.84 4.49
N TYR A 83 -7.57 11.95 3.33
CA TYR A 83 -7.48 13.20 2.60
C TYR A 83 -8.14 13.04 1.23
N PRO A 84 -8.80 14.10 0.73
CA PRO A 84 -9.40 14.07 -0.60
C PRO A 84 -8.32 14.11 -1.68
N CYS A 85 -8.41 13.18 -2.62
CA CYS A 85 -7.60 13.11 -3.82
C CYS A 85 -8.51 13.20 -5.05
N VAL A 86 -8.00 13.74 -6.14
CA VAL A 86 -8.73 13.91 -7.39
C VAL A 86 -7.99 13.18 -8.51
N MET A 87 -8.74 12.67 -9.45
CA MET A 87 -8.26 12.18 -10.73
C MET A 87 -8.89 13.07 -11.80
N GLU A 88 -8.09 13.73 -12.57
CA GLU A 88 -8.57 14.61 -13.63
C GLU A 88 -7.87 14.27 -14.94
N MET A 89 -8.64 14.23 -16.01
CA MET A 89 -8.17 14.06 -17.36
C MET A 89 -8.78 15.15 -18.22
N ASP A 90 -7.94 15.98 -18.80
CA ASP A 90 -8.35 17.03 -19.73
C ASP A 90 -7.39 17.03 -20.91
N ASP A 91 -7.77 16.35 -21.99
CA ASP A 91 -6.90 16.20 -23.15
C ASP A 91 -7.71 16.01 -24.44
N GLU A 92 -7.01 16.08 -25.57
CA GLU A 92 -7.55 15.85 -26.90
C GLU A 92 -7.63 14.34 -27.20
N PRO A 93 -8.81 13.76 -27.37
CA PRO A 93 -8.98 12.32 -27.60
C PRO A 93 -8.23 11.78 -28.81
N GLU A 94 -8.06 12.61 -29.83
CA GLU A 94 -7.40 12.22 -31.09
C GLU A 94 -5.93 11.78 -30.87
N ARG A 95 -5.26 12.31 -29.84
CA ARG A 95 -3.89 11.90 -29.48
C ARG A 95 -3.81 10.43 -29.11
N TYR A 96 -4.85 9.87 -28.51
CA TYR A 96 -4.92 8.49 -28.03
C TYR A 96 -5.49 7.51 -29.05
N ARG A 97 -6.14 8.01 -30.11
CA ARG A 97 -6.77 7.18 -31.12
C ARG A 97 -5.81 6.21 -31.80
N ARG A 98 -4.58 6.65 -32.04
CA ARG A 98 -3.55 5.78 -32.64
C ARG A 98 -3.15 4.63 -31.70
N THR A 99 -3.01 4.89 -30.43
CA THR A 99 -2.70 3.87 -29.42
C THR A 99 -3.84 2.85 -29.33
N TYR A 100 -5.08 3.33 -29.27
CA TYR A 100 -6.26 2.46 -29.29
C TYR A 100 -6.32 1.56 -30.54
N ILE A 101 -6.08 2.10 -31.73
CA ILE A 101 -6.05 1.32 -32.97
C ILE A 101 -4.96 0.25 -32.90
N THR A 102 -3.80 0.56 -32.36
CA THR A 102 -2.72 -0.43 -32.19
C THR A 102 -3.13 -1.56 -31.24
N GLU A 103 -3.85 -1.27 -30.18
CA GLU A 103 -4.37 -2.29 -29.26
C GLU A 103 -5.48 -3.14 -29.91
N VAL A 104 -6.34 -2.54 -30.73
CA VAL A 104 -7.36 -3.27 -31.51
C VAL A 104 -6.68 -4.21 -32.49
N ASP A 105 -5.65 -3.76 -33.20
CA ASP A 105 -4.85 -4.60 -34.09
C ASP A 105 -4.12 -5.72 -33.32
N GLY A 106 -3.78 -5.48 -32.06
CA GLY A 106 -3.21 -6.46 -31.13
C GLY A 106 -4.22 -7.46 -30.54
N GLY A 107 -5.52 -7.32 -30.86
CA GLY A 107 -6.57 -8.27 -30.48
C GLY A 107 -7.62 -7.73 -29.49
N LEU A 108 -7.61 -6.46 -29.15
CA LEU A 108 -8.67 -5.83 -28.36
C LEU A 108 -9.98 -5.82 -29.17
N ASP A 109 -11.07 -6.36 -28.61
CA ASP A 109 -12.39 -6.36 -29.27
C ASP A 109 -13.06 -4.98 -29.15
N PRO A 110 -13.18 -4.21 -30.26
CA PRO A 110 -13.74 -2.86 -30.22
C PRO A 110 -15.25 -2.83 -29.89
N ASN A 111 -15.94 -3.96 -30.01
CA ASN A 111 -17.36 -4.04 -29.62
C ASN A 111 -17.52 -4.15 -28.10
N LYS A 112 -16.54 -4.76 -27.42
CA LYS A 112 -16.52 -4.85 -25.96
C LYS A 112 -15.89 -3.64 -25.31
N HIS A 113 -14.92 -3.04 -26.00
CA HIS A 113 -14.17 -1.87 -25.53
C HIS A 113 -14.24 -0.73 -26.55
N PRO A 114 -15.36 0.01 -26.62
CA PRO A 114 -15.44 1.23 -27.43
C PRO A 114 -14.37 2.23 -27.01
N PHE A 115 -13.95 3.08 -27.95
CA PHE A 115 -12.85 4.03 -27.73
C PHE A 115 -13.08 4.92 -26.49
N GLU A 116 -14.31 5.35 -26.25
CA GLU A 116 -14.67 6.19 -25.11
C GLU A 116 -14.46 5.49 -23.77
N ILE A 117 -14.82 4.21 -23.68
CA ILE A 117 -14.61 3.40 -22.48
C ILE A 117 -13.13 3.10 -22.30
N TRP A 118 -12.46 2.77 -23.40
CA TRP A 118 -11.02 2.55 -23.38
C TRP A 118 -10.26 3.78 -22.89
N LEU A 119 -10.62 4.98 -23.33
CA LEU A 119 -9.99 6.23 -22.93
C LEU A 119 -10.14 6.50 -21.42
N ILE A 120 -11.33 6.28 -20.85
CA ILE A 120 -11.56 6.41 -19.42
C ILE A 120 -10.76 5.36 -18.64
N ASN A 121 -10.75 4.12 -19.11
CA ASN A 121 -9.97 3.04 -18.49
C ASN A 121 -8.46 3.36 -18.51
N TYR A 122 -7.98 3.93 -19.61
CA TYR A 122 -6.60 4.36 -19.73
C TYR A 122 -6.27 5.47 -18.71
N GLY A 123 -7.14 6.47 -18.54
CA GLY A 123 -6.99 7.51 -17.51
C GLY A 123 -6.99 6.94 -16.10
N ILE A 124 -7.89 6.01 -15.79
CA ILE A 124 -7.93 5.31 -14.50
C ILE A 124 -6.65 4.50 -14.26
N LYS A 125 -6.12 3.85 -15.30
CA LYS A 125 -4.86 3.11 -15.21
C LYS A 125 -3.68 4.02 -14.90
N CYS A 126 -3.55 5.13 -15.59
CA CYS A 126 -2.52 6.13 -15.30
C CYS A 126 -2.63 6.65 -13.86
N ALA A 127 -3.83 7.03 -13.41
CA ALA A 127 -4.06 7.48 -12.04
C ALA A 127 -3.75 6.40 -10.99
N SER A 128 -3.97 5.13 -11.31
CA SER A 128 -3.63 4.00 -10.44
C SER A 128 -2.11 3.80 -10.33
N GLN A 129 -1.37 3.99 -11.41
CA GLN A 129 0.09 3.97 -11.40
C GLN A 129 0.66 5.14 -10.59
N GLU A 130 0.17 6.35 -10.82
CA GLU A 130 0.58 7.52 -10.04
C GLU A 130 0.32 7.32 -8.54
N LEU A 131 -0.84 6.75 -8.18
CA LEU A 131 -1.13 6.40 -6.79
C LEU A 131 -0.16 5.35 -6.25
N HIS A 132 0.15 4.30 -7.02
CA HIS A 132 1.09 3.26 -6.64
C HIS A 132 2.47 3.86 -6.30
N ASP A 133 2.98 4.77 -7.13
CA ASP A 133 4.32 5.36 -6.98
C ASP A 133 4.43 6.23 -5.72
N VAL A 134 3.35 6.89 -5.31
CA VAL A 134 3.36 7.77 -4.14
C VAL A 134 2.79 7.14 -2.86
N LEU A 135 2.13 5.98 -2.97
CA LEU A 135 1.36 5.35 -1.90
C LEU A 135 2.13 5.17 -0.58
N LEU A 136 3.42 4.89 -0.68
CA LEU A 136 4.29 4.62 0.48
C LEU A 136 5.04 5.87 0.96
N VAL A 137 5.38 6.80 0.08
CA VAL A 137 6.33 7.89 0.34
C VAL A 137 5.71 9.28 0.31
N ALA A 138 4.46 9.43 -0.09
CA ALA A 138 3.75 10.71 -0.08
C ALA A 138 3.88 11.42 1.27
N LYS A 139 3.92 12.75 1.25
CA LYS A 139 3.98 13.57 2.45
C LYS A 139 2.97 14.71 2.35
N TYR A 140 1.99 14.71 3.22
CA TYR A 140 0.95 15.73 3.24
C TYR A 140 1.53 17.14 3.39
N ASP A 141 1.10 18.05 2.53
CA ASP A 141 1.36 19.47 2.64
C ASP A 141 0.02 20.23 2.62
N ALA A 142 -0.13 21.16 3.55
CA ALA A 142 -1.35 21.96 3.65
C ALA A 142 -1.39 23.14 2.69
N ASP A 143 -0.33 23.34 1.89
CA ASP A 143 -0.26 24.40 0.88
C ASP A 143 -1.16 24.06 -0.32
N GLU A 144 -2.24 24.84 -0.49
CA GLU A 144 -3.22 24.62 -1.54
C GLU A 144 -2.66 24.88 -2.95
N GLU A 145 -1.50 25.55 -3.09
CA GLU A 145 -0.83 25.75 -4.38
C GLU A 145 -0.14 24.48 -4.86
N LYS A 146 0.11 23.51 -3.95
CA LYS A 146 0.70 22.23 -4.29
C LYS A 146 -0.39 21.22 -4.65
N THR A 147 -0.52 20.95 -5.94
CA THR A 147 -1.57 20.10 -6.51
C THR A 147 -1.09 18.68 -6.84
N SER A 148 0.16 18.35 -6.56
CA SER A 148 0.73 17.05 -6.85
C SER A 148 0.20 15.98 -5.89
N LEU A 149 0.01 14.75 -6.37
CA LEU A 149 -0.53 13.63 -5.59
C LEU A 149 0.39 13.23 -4.43
N ASP A 150 1.70 13.43 -4.55
CA ASP A 150 2.70 13.17 -3.51
C ASP A 150 2.57 14.09 -2.28
N THR A 151 1.83 15.20 -2.40
CA THR A 151 1.54 16.13 -1.29
C THR A 151 0.13 15.98 -0.70
N SER A 152 -0.65 15.02 -1.20
CA SER A 152 -2.07 14.89 -0.84
C SER A 152 -2.34 14.17 0.47
N PHE A 153 -1.48 13.24 0.89
CA PHE A 153 -1.63 12.45 2.13
C PHE A 153 -0.27 11.99 2.65
N ASP A 154 -0.23 11.44 3.86
CA ASP A 154 0.98 10.82 4.39
C ASP A 154 1.05 9.34 3.98
N GLY A 155 2.12 8.96 3.29
CA GLY A 155 2.42 7.58 2.93
C GLY A 155 2.82 6.74 4.14
N LEU A 156 2.71 5.41 4.02
CA LEU A 156 3.00 4.49 5.11
C LEU A 156 4.41 4.65 5.69
N LEU A 157 5.41 4.84 4.81
CA LEU A 157 6.81 5.00 5.22
C LEU A 157 7.09 6.41 5.75
N THR A 158 6.41 7.43 5.24
CA THR A 158 6.48 8.80 5.76
C THR A 158 5.97 8.88 7.20
N ILE A 159 4.92 8.11 7.53
CA ILE A 159 4.45 7.99 8.92
C ILE A 159 5.54 7.38 9.80
N VAL A 160 6.24 6.33 9.33
CA VAL A 160 7.34 5.72 10.10
C VAL A 160 8.47 6.72 10.35
N ASP A 161 8.87 7.51 9.37
CA ASP A 161 9.92 8.53 9.53
C ASP A 161 9.49 9.65 10.50
N THR A 162 8.24 10.08 10.42
CA THR A 162 7.66 11.05 11.35
C THR A 162 7.68 10.51 12.78
N GLU A 163 7.28 9.26 12.98
CA GLU A 163 7.26 8.61 14.29
C GLU A 163 8.67 8.30 14.83
N LYS A 164 9.66 8.03 13.96
CA LYS A 164 11.09 7.96 14.34
C LYS A 164 11.56 9.32 14.85
N THR A 165 11.24 10.40 14.14
CA THR A 165 11.61 11.76 14.51
C THR A 165 10.94 12.18 15.83
N ALA A 166 9.69 11.81 16.06
CA ALA A 166 8.96 12.05 17.29
C ALA A 166 9.44 11.18 18.46
N GLY A 167 10.32 10.19 18.22
CA GLY A 167 10.83 9.27 19.23
C GLY A 167 9.83 8.19 19.67
N GLU A 168 8.72 8.04 18.95
CA GLU A 168 7.76 6.95 19.16
C GLU A 168 8.30 5.61 18.65
N ILE A 169 9.18 5.65 17.64
CA ILE A 169 9.95 4.51 17.17
C ILE A 169 11.40 4.72 17.57
N SER A 170 11.91 3.86 18.47
CA SER A 170 13.27 3.96 18.98
C SER A 170 13.78 2.62 19.53
N THR A 171 15.09 2.49 19.60
CA THR A 171 15.74 1.32 20.25
C THR A 171 15.37 1.20 21.72
N ALA A 172 15.17 2.35 22.41
CA ALA A 172 14.78 2.40 23.82
C ALA A 172 13.37 1.82 24.05
N LYS A 173 12.44 2.03 23.13
CA LYS A 173 11.10 1.44 23.17
C LYS A 173 11.08 -0.02 22.69
N GLY A 174 12.15 -0.48 22.06
CA GLY A 174 12.32 -1.85 21.57
C GLY A 174 11.57 -2.15 20.29
N ASN A 175 11.03 -1.15 19.60
CA ASN A 175 10.35 -1.24 18.31
C ASN A 175 11.24 -0.81 17.13
N MET A 176 12.53 -0.56 17.38
CA MET A 176 13.56 -0.35 16.37
C MET A 176 14.76 -1.24 16.66
N HIS A 177 15.34 -1.84 15.61
CA HIS A 177 16.53 -2.68 15.71
C HIS A 177 17.65 -2.13 14.82
N ALA A 178 18.81 -1.87 15.40
CA ALA A 178 19.97 -1.45 14.65
C ALA A 178 20.54 -2.64 13.86
N THR A 179 20.42 -2.58 12.53
CA THR A 179 20.96 -3.58 11.60
C THR A 179 22.18 -3.06 10.86
N GLY A 180 22.33 -1.73 10.77
CA GLY A 180 23.24 -1.12 9.81
C GLY A 180 22.82 -1.43 8.35
N VAL A 181 23.66 -1.07 7.42
CA VAL A 181 23.44 -1.30 5.97
C VAL A 181 23.50 -2.81 5.67
N PHE A 182 22.58 -3.29 4.86
CA PHE A 182 22.59 -4.68 4.39
C PHE A 182 23.60 -4.87 3.27
N THR A 183 24.26 -6.02 3.30
CA THR A 183 25.14 -6.49 2.22
C THR A 183 24.72 -7.89 1.79
N ARG A 184 25.08 -8.29 0.56
CA ARG A 184 24.79 -9.65 0.07
C ARG A 184 25.28 -10.76 1.01
N ALA A 185 26.38 -10.52 1.73
CA ALA A 185 26.95 -11.52 2.63
C ALA A 185 26.18 -11.69 3.95
N ASP A 186 25.50 -10.65 4.45
CA ASP A 186 24.94 -10.61 5.79
C ASP A 186 23.42 -10.41 5.88
N ILE A 187 22.77 -10.10 4.76
CA ILE A 187 21.35 -9.77 4.72
C ILE A 187 20.48 -10.85 5.38
N GLY A 188 20.70 -12.11 5.05
CA GLY A 188 19.89 -13.22 5.59
C GLY A 188 20.02 -13.36 7.11
N GLU A 189 21.22 -13.18 7.65
CA GLU A 189 21.44 -13.24 9.11
C GLU A 189 20.82 -12.04 9.81
N LYS A 190 20.92 -10.84 9.25
CA LYS A 190 20.35 -9.62 9.81
C LYS A 190 18.82 -9.64 9.78
N LEU A 191 18.19 -10.06 8.68
CA LEU A 191 16.74 -10.24 8.60
C LEU A 191 16.25 -11.28 9.60
N LEU A 192 16.98 -12.38 9.75
CA LEU A 192 16.66 -13.40 10.73
C LEU A 192 16.79 -12.88 12.17
N ALA A 193 17.82 -12.07 12.45
CA ALA A 193 18.00 -11.44 13.76
C ALA A 193 16.83 -10.51 14.08
N MET A 194 16.35 -9.71 13.11
CA MET A 194 15.13 -8.88 13.25
C MET A 194 13.90 -9.75 13.56
N GLY A 195 13.67 -10.81 12.78
CA GLY A 195 12.55 -11.73 13.03
C GLY A 195 12.58 -12.37 14.41
N ARG A 196 13.77 -12.68 14.92
CA ARG A 196 13.95 -13.25 16.30
C ARG A 196 13.72 -12.23 17.40
N LYS A 197 13.83 -10.93 17.13
CA LYS A 197 13.52 -9.86 18.10
C LYS A 197 12.03 -9.73 18.37
N MET A 198 11.19 -10.14 17.44
CA MET A 198 9.75 -10.11 17.64
C MET A 198 9.33 -11.02 18.81
N PRO A 199 8.32 -10.62 19.60
CA PRO A 199 7.81 -11.40 20.71
C PRO A 199 7.36 -12.80 20.29
N GLN A 200 7.41 -13.76 21.22
CA GLN A 200 7.05 -15.15 20.94
C GLN A 200 5.62 -15.30 20.40
N MET A 201 4.69 -14.48 20.88
CA MET A 201 3.29 -14.50 20.39
C MET A 201 3.22 -14.12 18.92
N PHE A 202 3.90 -13.04 18.52
CA PHE A 202 3.99 -12.61 17.12
C PHE A 202 4.60 -13.73 16.25
N ARG A 203 5.73 -14.30 16.67
CA ARG A 203 6.41 -15.38 15.94
C ARG A 203 5.56 -16.64 15.78
N ARG A 204 4.59 -16.87 16.66
CA ARG A 204 3.62 -17.99 16.56
C ARG A 204 2.42 -17.64 15.67
N ALA A 205 1.90 -16.44 15.81
CA ALA A 205 0.75 -15.97 15.02
C ALA A 205 1.13 -15.79 13.54
N GLY A 206 2.31 -15.23 13.31
CA GLY A 206 2.80 -14.87 11.99
C GLY A 206 2.68 -13.37 11.75
N GLY A 207 3.38 -12.89 10.71
CA GLY A 207 3.37 -11.50 10.28
C GLY A 207 4.06 -11.33 8.94
N ILE A 208 4.14 -10.11 8.49
CA ILE A 208 4.77 -9.72 7.23
C ILE A 208 6.06 -8.93 7.51
N MET A 209 7.07 -9.21 6.73
CA MET A 209 8.31 -8.44 6.66
C MET A 209 8.33 -7.70 5.33
N CYS A 210 8.19 -6.39 5.38
CA CYS A 210 8.16 -5.52 4.21
C CYS A 210 9.58 -4.99 3.94
N LEU A 211 10.02 -5.09 2.70
CA LEU A 211 11.32 -4.65 2.21
C LEU A 211 11.23 -4.19 0.76
N SER A 212 12.26 -3.51 0.27
CA SER A 212 12.34 -3.10 -1.14
C SER A 212 12.59 -4.29 -2.06
N GLU A 213 12.35 -4.11 -3.36
CA GLU A 213 12.65 -5.13 -4.37
C GLU A 213 14.15 -5.46 -4.37
N ASP A 214 15.03 -4.44 -4.33
CA ASP A 214 16.47 -4.59 -4.29
C ASP A 214 16.95 -5.46 -3.11
N LEU A 215 16.38 -5.24 -1.92
CA LEU A 215 16.68 -6.08 -0.76
C LEU A 215 16.12 -7.50 -0.92
N GLY A 216 14.99 -7.64 -1.60
CA GLY A 216 14.42 -8.94 -1.94
C GLY A 216 15.34 -9.74 -2.85
N GLU A 217 15.85 -9.13 -3.90
CA GLU A 217 16.82 -9.75 -4.82
C GLU A 217 18.14 -10.09 -4.10
N MET A 218 18.63 -9.17 -3.28
CA MET A 218 19.83 -9.42 -2.47
C MET A 218 19.65 -10.59 -1.50
N TYR A 219 18.45 -10.77 -0.95
CA TYR A 219 18.14 -11.91 -0.08
C TYR A 219 18.07 -13.23 -0.86
N ASP A 220 17.51 -13.21 -2.07
CA ASP A 220 17.51 -14.39 -2.95
C ASP A 220 18.93 -14.80 -3.34
N ASP A 221 19.77 -13.85 -3.72
CA ASP A 221 21.20 -14.07 -3.99
C ASP A 221 21.91 -14.68 -2.76
N TRP A 222 21.61 -14.18 -1.56
CA TRP A 222 22.19 -14.75 -0.34
C TRP A 222 21.72 -16.19 -0.09
N LEU A 223 20.46 -16.52 -0.39
CA LEU A 223 19.96 -17.89 -0.28
C LEU A 223 20.67 -18.83 -1.25
N ASP A 224 20.92 -18.39 -2.47
CA ASP A 224 21.65 -19.16 -3.48
C ASP A 224 23.11 -19.40 -3.08
N ASP A 225 23.78 -18.38 -2.56
CA ASP A 225 25.17 -18.47 -2.05
C ASP A 225 25.29 -19.46 -0.86
N GLN A 226 24.23 -19.64 -0.07
CA GLN A 226 24.20 -20.64 1.02
C GLN A 226 24.03 -22.08 0.52
N GLY A 227 24.04 -22.32 -0.78
CA GLY A 227 23.85 -23.64 -1.37
C GLY A 227 22.47 -24.24 -1.06
N THR A 228 21.52 -23.42 -0.74
CA THR A 228 20.13 -23.80 -0.57
C THR A 228 19.46 -23.94 -1.93
N LEU A 229 20.13 -24.62 -2.87
CA LEU A 229 19.51 -25.14 -4.08
C LEU A 229 18.42 -26.09 -3.65
N VAL A 230 17.24 -25.55 -3.44
CA VAL A 230 16.06 -26.35 -3.23
C VAL A 230 15.62 -26.84 -4.61
N THR A 231 16.21 -27.93 -5.03
CA THR A 231 15.81 -28.68 -6.23
C THR A 231 14.44 -29.31 -5.99
N GLY A 232 13.38 -28.54 -6.17
CA GLY A 232 12.03 -29.10 -6.10
C GLY A 232 10.95 -28.02 -6.18
N THR A 233 10.04 -28.21 -7.09
CA THR A 233 8.95 -27.34 -7.57
C THR A 233 8.00 -26.73 -6.50
N GLY A 234 8.28 -26.81 -5.23
CA GLY A 234 7.44 -26.23 -4.17
C GLY A 234 8.21 -25.59 -3.04
N ALA A 235 9.47 -25.98 -2.86
CA ALA A 235 10.29 -25.54 -1.75
C ALA A 235 11.16 -24.30 -2.10
N GLU A 236 11.48 -24.12 -3.37
CA GLU A 236 12.10 -22.90 -3.91
C GLU A 236 11.22 -21.69 -3.64
N THR A 237 9.96 -21.77 -4.00
CA THR A 237 8.96 -20.72 -3.78
C THR A 237 8.72 -20.43 -2.30
N ALA A 238 8.83 -21.44 -1.43
CA ALA A 238 8.63 -21.24 0.01
C ALA A 238 9.78 -20.52 0.70
N GLY A 239 11.04 -20.74 0.26
CA GLY A 239 12.21 -20.04 0.79
C GLY A 239 12.27 -18.56 0.39
N GLN A 240 11.76 -18.23 -0.78
CA GLN A 240 11.67 -16.85 -1.28
C GLN A 240 10.49 -16.09 -0.68
N LYS A 241 9.40 -16.78 -0.40
CA LYS A 241 8.18 -16.19 0.15
C LYS A 241 8.22 -15.96 1.65
N PHE A 242 8.94 -16.80 2.37
CA PHE A 242 9.02 -16.74 3.83
C PHE A 242 10.44 -16.63 4.31
N LEU A 243 10.64 -15.84 5.37
CA LEU A 243 11.93 -15.75 6.02
C LEU A 243 12.38 -17.12 6.50
N ARG A 244 13.60 -17.51 6.12
CA ARG A 244 14.22 -18.79 6.49
C ARG A 244 14.16 -19.02 8.01
N GLN A 245 13.97 -20.26 8.44
CA GLN A 245 13.91 -20.69 9.86
C GLN A 245 12.72 -20.10 10.67
N THR A 246 11.68 -19.58 10.03
CA THR A 246 10.47 -19.08 10.71
C THR A 246 9.27 -20.01 10.59
N ASN A 247 9.44 -21.23 10.03
CA ASN A 247 8.36 -22.18 9.76
C ASN A 247 7.19 -21.58 8.94
N GLY A 248 7.50 -20.71 7.97
CA GLY A 248 6.48 -20.06 7.15
C GLY A 248 5.60 -19.04 7.90
N LYS A 249 6.06 -18.56 9.05
CA LYS A 249 5.29 -17.60 9.86
C LYS A 249 5.63 -16.14 9.58
N CYS A 250 6.76 -15.84 8.97
CA CYS A 250 7.13 -14.50 8.58
C CYS A 250 7.18 -14.44 7.05
N GLU A 251 6.15 -13.89 6.46
CA GLU A 251 6.05 -13.69 5.01
C GLU A 251 6.90 -12.49 4.59
N ILE A 252 7.72 -12.65 3.56
CA ILE A 252 8.48 -11.56 2.96
C ILE A 252 7.60 -10.92 1.90
N VAL A 253 7.35 -9.63 2.05
CA VAL A 253 6.58 -8.82 1.12
C VAL A 253 7.50 -7.78 0.50
N ARG A 254 7.71 -7.89 -0.81
CA ARG A 254 8.45 -6.91 -1.59
C ARG A 254 7.50 -5.81 -1.99
N LEU A 255 7.81 -4.59 -1.60
CA LEU A 255 6.98 -3.43 -1.87
C LEU A 255 7.57 -2.65 -3.05
N SER A 256 6.98 -2.82 -4.22
CA SER A 256 7.42 -2.18 -5.46
C SER A 256 7.38 -0.64 -5.44
N GLY A 257 6.60 -0.03 -4.54
CA GLY A 257 6.56 1.43 -4.35
C GLY A 257 7.61 1.97 -3.38
N MET A 258 8.57 1.16 -2.90
CA MET A 258 9.66 1.65 -2.08
C MET A 258 10.73 2.34 -2.95
N PRO A 259 11.39 3.40 -2.43
CA PRO A 259 12.48 4.06 -3.15
C PRO A 259 13.59 3.08 -3.53
N GLU A 260 14.14 3.24 -4.74
CA GLU A 260 15.27 2.46 -5.23
C GLU A 260 16.46 2.57 -4.28
N GLY A 261 17.14 1.46 -4.01
CA GLY A 261 18.26 1.39 -3.07
C GLY A 261 17.88 1.55 -1.59
N SER A 262 16.59 1.57 -1.25
CA SER A 262 16.14 1.67 0.14
C SER A 262 16.61 0.47 0.96
N GLN A 263 17.29 0.76 2.08
CA GLN A 263 17.75 -0.23 3.06
C GLN A 263 16.76 -0.41 4.22
N PHE A 264 15.57 0.14 4.08
CA PHE A 264 14.55 0.09 5.12
C PHE A 264 13.82 -1.26 5.12
N VAL A 265 13.63 -1.82 6.32
CA VAL A 265 12.86 -3.04 6.55
C VAL A 265 11.95 -2.85 7.75
N MET A 266 10.70 -3.26 7.62
CA MET A 266 9.76 -3.30 8.74
C MET A 266 9.09 -4.66 8.85
N ILE A 267 8.77 -5.04 10.08
CA ILE A 267 7.99 -6.23 10.41
C ILE A 267 6.71 -5.76 11.10
N THR A 268 5.57 -6.20 10.59
CA THR A 268 4.27 -5.85 11.16
C THR A 268 3.24 -6.96 10.89
N THR A 269 2.02 -6.79 11.38
CA THR A 269 0.89 -7.64 10.99
C THR A 269 0.04 -6.94 9.95
N LYS A 270 -0.70 -7.73 9.18
CA LYS A 270 -1.63 -7.22 8.17
C LYS A 270 -2.70 -6.28 8.77
N GLU A 271 -3.13 -6.58 10.00
CA GLU A 271 -4.15 -5.79 10.70
C GLU A 271 -3.59 -4.54 11.39
N ASN A 272 -2.27 -4.44 11.54
CA ASN A 272 -1.66 -3.31 12.23
C ASN A 272 -1.42 -2.09 11.33
N ALA A 273 -1.10 -2.31 10.07
CA ALA A 273 -1.02 -1.24 9.09
C ALA A 273 -2.35 -1.17 8.32
N VAL A 274 -3.06 -0.06 8.46
CA VAL A 274 -4.40 0.09 7.89
C VAL A 274 -4.48 1.31 6.99
N TYR A 275 -5.29 1.21 5.94
CA TYR A 275 -5.60 2.33 5.08
C TYR A 275 -7.11 2.60 5.08
N GLY A 276 -7.47 3.88 5.02
CA GLY A 276 -8.85 4.35 5.01
C GLY A 276 -9.30 4.80 3.64
N TYR A 277 -10.55 4.52 3.30
CA TYR A 277 -11.22 5.00 2.09
C TYR A 277 -12.74 5.08 2.33
N ASP A 278 -13.47 5.86 1.52
CA ASP A 278 -14.93 5.92 1.65
C ASP A 278 -15.56 4.73 0.92
N ALA A 279 -15.62 4.72 -0.38
CA ALA A 279 -16.17 3.60 -1.15
C ALA A 279 -15.14 3.03 -2.14
N PRO A 280 -15.07 1.69 -2.29
CA PRO A 280 -14.16 1.08 -3.27
C PRO A 280 -14.42 1.58 -4.70
N SER A 281 -15.67 1.91 -5.02
CA SER A 281 -16.07 2.43 -6.32
C SER A 281 -15.49 3.81 -6.65
N ASP A 282 -15.09 4.60 -5.66
CA ASP A 282 -14.60 5.96 -5.87
C ASP A 282 -13.25 5.93 -6.58
N PHE A 283 -12.45 4.93 -6.28
CA PHE A 283 -11.19 4.70 -6.96
C PHE A 283 -11.30 4.39 -8.46
N SER A 284 -12.42 3.94 -8.96
CA SER A 284 -12.67 3.56 -10.35
C SER A 284 -13.73 4.43 -11.04
N SER A 285 -14.12 5.54 -10.42
CA SER A 285 -15.21 6.37 -10.87
C SER A 285 -14.69 7.69 -11.42
N MET A 286 -14.36 7.71 -12.72
CA MET A 286 -14.22 8.95 -13.48
C MET A 286 -15.52 9.27 -14.23
N ARG A 287 -15.95 10.51 -14.15
CA ARG A 287 -17.18 10.99 -14.82
C ARG A 287 -16.82 12.01 -15.88
N PRO A 288 -17.14 11.75 -17.14
CA PRO A 288 -16.96 12.74 -18.17
C PRO A 288 -17.94 13.90 -17.98
N PHE A 289 -17.46 15.10 -18.24
CA PHE A 289 -18.28 16.31 -18.25
C PHE A 289 -17.84 17.26 -19.38
N ASN A 290 -18.71 18.18 -19.75
CA ASN A 290 -18.42 19.14 -20.82
C ASN A 290 -17.79 20.39 -20.22
N ALA A 291 -16.51 20.63 -20.51
CA ALA A 291 -15.78 21.84 -20.10
C ALA A 291 -15.94 23.03 -21.07
N GLY A 292 -16.79 22.90 -22.08
CA GLY A 292 -17.08 23.98 -23.03
C GLY A 292 -16.20 24.01 -24.30
N ASN A 293 -15.15 23.17 -24.35
CA ASN A 293 -14.35 22.98 -25.57
C ASN A 293 -14.80 21.72 -26.31
N PRO A 294 -15.33 21.80 -27.55
CA PRO A 294 -15.83 20.60 -28.26
C PRO A 294 -14.73 19.63 -28.71
N TYR A 295 -13.47 20.02 -28.64
CA TYR A 295 -12.33 19.20 -29.05
C TYR A 295 -11.61 18.54 -27.87
N GLN A 296 -12.00 18.88 -26.63
CA GLN A 296 -11.42 18.31 -25.41
C GLN A 296 -12.37 17.31 -24.78
N PHE A 297 -11.77 16.22 -24.27
CA PHE A 297 -12.43 15.27 -23.42
C PHE A 297 -12.00 15.53 -21.98
N THR A 298 -12.96 15.90 -21.14
CA THR A 298 -12.70 16.17 -19.73
C THR A 298 -13.43 15.15 -18.87
N ALA A 299 -12.71 14.52 -17.97
CA ALA A 299 -13.28 13.59 -17.00
C ALA A 299 -12.63 13.78 -15.63
N ALA A 300 -13.43 13.70 -14.57
CA ALA A 300 -12.94 13.83 -13.21
C ALA A 300 -13.52 12.77 -12.28
N GLY A 301 -12.71 12.37 -11.31
CA GLY A 301 -13.08 11.48 -10.20
C GLY A 301 -12.51 11.99 -8.88
N LYS A 302 -13.18 11.71 -7.79
CA LYS A 302 -12.73 12.07 -6.44
C LYS A 302 -12.77 10.83 -5.56
N TYR A 303 -11.71 10.64 -4.79
CA TYR A 303 -11.62 9.60 -3.78
C TYR A 303 -10.96 10.15 -2.52
N VAL A 304 -11.02 9.41 -1.43
CA VAL A 304 -10.32 9.74 -0.19
C VAL A 304 -9.37 8.61 0.16
N PHE A 305 -8.19 8.97 0.67
CA PHE A 305 -7.19 8.00 1.04
C PHE A 305 -6.35 8.48 2.24
N GLY A 306 -5.86 7.53 3.03
CA GLY A 306 -4.93 7.80 4.12
C GLY A 306 -4.45 6.52 4.78
N TRP A 307 -3.27 6.57 5.41
CA TRP A 307 -2.65 5.48 6.15
C TRP A 307 -2.59 5.74 7.65
N GLN A 308 -2.56 4.67 8.44
CA GLN A 308 -2.18 4.72 9.84
C GLN A 308 -1.79 3.34 10.39
N PHE A 309 -0.95 3.32 11.40
CA PHE A 309 -0.72 2.12 12.22
C PHE A 309 -1.68 2.11 13.41
N VAL A 310 -2.24 0.95 13.72
CA VAL A 310 -3.09 0.76 14.91
C VAL A 310 -2.24 0.88 16.17
N THR A 311 -1.02 0.34 16.14
CA THR A 311 -0.06 0.44 17.24
C THR A 311 1.38 0.41 16.75
N LEU A 312 2.26 1.12 17.44
CA LEU A 312 3.71 1.05 17.24
C LEU A 312 4.41 0.30 18.38
N ASP A 313 3.65 -0.45 19.18
CA ASP A 313 4.22 -1.28 20.23
C ASP A 313 5.09 -2.39 19.64
N LYS A 314 6.20 -2.69 20.31
CA LYS A 314 7.12 -3.79 19.96
C LYS A 314 6.45 -5.15 19.80
N SER A 315 5.23 -5.32 20.28
CA SER A 315 4.46 -6.55 20.14
C SER A 315 3.98 -6.80 18.72
N GLU A 316 3.83 -5.75 17.90
CA GLU A 316 3.26 -5.83 16.54
C GLU A 316 4.02 -5.02 15.50
N PHE A 317 4.97 -4.21 15.92
CA PHE A 317 5.75 -3.39 15.01
C PHE A 317 7.25 -3.44 15.38
N LEU A 318 8.08 -3.62 14.38
CA LEU A 318 9.54 -3.52 14.47
C LEU A 318 10.07 -3.00 13.14
N CYS A 319 10.93 -2.01 13.16
CA CYS A 319 11.69 -1.61 11.97
C CYS A 319 13.20 -1.59 12.25
N ASN A 320 13.97 -1.43 11.19
CA ASN A 320 15.40 -1.21 11.31
C ASN A 320 15.73 0.29 11.50
N ASP A 321 17.00 0.58 11.73
CA ASP A 321 17.54 1.94 11.93
C ASP A 321 17.78 2.70 10.62
N GLN A 322 17.71 2.03 9.48
CA GLN A 322 17.99 2.64 8.19
C GLN A 322 16.90 3.64 7.78
N PRO A 323 17.28 4.71 7.07
CA PRO A 323 16.31 5.67 6.52
C PRO A 323 15.46 4.99 5.44
N VAL A 324 14.24 5.47 5.28
CA VAL A 324 13.33 5.01 4.23
C VAL A 324 13.84 5.42 2.86
N THR A 325 14.19 6.69 2.72
CA THR A 325 14.81 7.23 1.50
C THR A 325 16.34 7.15 1.65
N PRO A 326 17.05 6.57 0.68
CA PRO A 326 18.51 6.54 0.70
C PRO A 326 19.08 7.95 0.84
N ALA A 327 20.16 8.10 1.62
CA ALA A 327 20.91 9.35 1.62
C ALA A 327 21.55 9.54 0.24
N THR A 328 21.19 10.63 -0.44
CA THR A 328 21.77 11.05 -1.73
C THR A 328 23.24 11.39 -1.59
#